data_057776839182bb32c0002b3811330b15
#
_entry.id   057776839182bb32c0002b3811330b15
#
_cell.length_a   1.000
_cell.length_b   1.000
_cell.length_c   1.000
_cell.angle_alpha   90.00
_cell.angle_beta   90.00
_cell.angle_gamma   90.00
#
_symmetry.space_group_name_H-M   'P 1'
#
loop_
_entity.id
_entity.type
_entity.pdbx_description
1 polymer ?
#
loop_
_entity_poly.entity_id
_entity_poly.type
_entity_poly.pdbx_seq_one_letter_code
_entity_poly.pdbx_strand_id
1 'polypeptide(L)'
;MAKKKTAQDATTNTKPLAGLVQSIVVKLSDIVPNKGQIPGVPKNPRQMKDDVKFRKLKASIQDDPEMLALREVLIYQYNGLNVIIGGNMRYRALKELGYTETIAKVIPPETPPEKLRAIVIKDNVSFGDWDMDDLANEWELDELDHWGVDLPDVDTGKNENDAEEDDYDVAGNLPKKPKARYGDVYRLGNHRLICGDSTSPEVLDILIGEGKVDLLLTDPPYNVDYSSKNEALNAADKGNRVQKDIANDKMDDGAFLDFLTAAFENANRYLKKGGAFYIWHAGTEGLNFKLAVKSVGWELKQILIWVKNNMVLGRQDYQWKHEPCLYGWKPGASHIFVNRRDLLTVTEDPGPDIDAMTKDELKTLLRSLLGEATPTTVIHEDKPLRSADHPTMKPIKLMGRAIKNSTRPGEVVLDLFGGSGSTLMAAEQLARSCYTVELDPAYIDVIIKRWEEYTGDKAELLGNFAPDEDAPERE
;
A
#
# COMPACT_ATOMS: atom_id res chain seq x y z
N MET A 1 -60.69 2.38 -9.26
CA MET A 1 -60.53 3.79 -8.82
C MET A 1 -59.23 3.91 -8.06
N ALA A 2 -58.17 4.34 -8.73
CA ALA A 2 -56.82 4.53 -8.13
C ALA A 2 -56.67 6.02 -7.81
N LYS A 3 -56.43 6.35 -6.51
CA LYS A 3 -56.15 7.70 -6.08
C LYS A 3 -54.74 8.09 -6.44
N LYS A 4 -54.59 9.09 -7.32
CA LYS A 4 -53.35 9.84 -7.53
C LYS A 4 -52.96 10.58 -6.25
N LYS A 5 -51.77 10.29 -5.72
CA LYS A 5 -51.11 11.15 -4.73
C LYS A 5 -50.41 12.28 -5.49
N THR A 6 -50.86 13.50 -5.22
CA THR A 6 -50.24 14.75 -5.66
C THR A 6 -48.89 14.91 -4.97
N ALA A 7 -47.84 15.20 -5.78
CA ALA A 7 -46.53 15.63 -5.28
C ALA A 7 -46.72 17.02 -4.63
N GLN A 8 -46.33 17.14 -3.35
CA GLN A 8 -46.23 18.41 -2.66
C GLN A 8 -44.90 19.07 -3.10
N ASP A 9 -45.05 20.32 -3.54
CA ASP A 9 -43.97 21.24 -3.89
C ASP A 9 -42.99 21.36 -2.71
N ALA A 10 -41.72 20.91 -2.94
CA ALA A 10 -40.62 21.28 -2.09
C ALA A 10 -40.27 22.76 -2.37
N THR A 11 -40.81 23.67 -1.57
CA THR A 11 -40.36 25.04 -1.53
C THR A 11 -38.91 25.08 -1.12
N THR A 12 -38.00 25.27 -2.08
CA THR A 12 -36.61 25.59 -1.84
C THR A 12 -36.52 26.92 -1.12
N ASN A 13 -36.27 26.85 0.18
CA ASN A 13 -36.05 28.02 1.02
C ASN A 13 -34.67 28.59 0.75
N THR A 14 -34.53 29.28 -0.39
CA THR A 14 -33.31 30.03 -0.75
C THR A 14 -33.24 31.29 0.10
N LYS A 15 -32.55 31.17 1.26
CA LYS A 15 -32.15 32.37 1.99
C LYS A 15 -31.13 33.14 1.14
N PRO A 16 -31.36 34.41 0.80
CA PRO A 16 -30.35 35.20 0.12
C PRO A 16 -29.12 35.29 1.01
N LEU A 17 -27.92 35.18 0.43
CA LEU A 17 -26.66 35.43 1.10
C LEU A 17 -26.67 36.87 1.61
N ALA A 18 -26.89 37.03 2.91
CA ALA A 18 -26.98 38.33 3.55
C ALA A 18 -25.60 38.98 3.60
N GLY A 19 -25.48 40.15 3.01
CA GLY A 19 -24.37 41.07 3.12
C GLY A 19 -23.24 40.73 2.14
N LEU A 20 -23.21 41.43 1.02
CA LEU A 20 -22.05 41.44 0.12
C LEU A 20 -20.83 42.00 0.88
N VAL A 21 -19.87 41.13 1.18
CA VAL A 21 -18.58 41.49 1.74
C VAL A 21 -17.82 42.19 0.61
N GLN A 22 -17.48 43.45 0.82
CA GLN A 22 -16.77 44.27 -0.20
C GLN A 22 -15.30 43.86 -0.25
N SER A 23 -14.78 43.56 -1.44
CA SER A 23 -13.34 43.40 -1.68
C SER A 23 -12.70 44.77 -1.97
N ILE A 24 -11.58 45.04 -1.32
CA ILE A 24 -10.80 46.25 -1.52
C ILE A 24 -9.31 45.93 -1.69
N VAL A 25 -8.59 46.78 -2.43
CA VAL A 25 -7.12 46.72 -2.41
C VAL A 25 -6.64 47.54 -1.21
N VAL A 26 -5.78 46.94 -0.40
CA VAL A 26 -5.25 47.56 0.83
C VAL A 26 -3.75 47.39 0.91
N LYS A 27 -3.03 48.42 1.37
CA LYS A 27 -1.59 48.31 1.60
C LYS A 27 -1.31 47.39 2.77
N LEU A 28 -0.30 46.53 2.63
CA LEU A 28 0.11 45.61 3.70
C LEU A 28 0.62 46.35 4.95
N SER A 29 1.10 47.59 4.81
CA SER A 29 1.46 48.48 5.92
C SER A 29 0.26 48.84 6.80
N ASP A 30 -0.95 48.89 6.21
CA ASP A 30 -2.17 49.36 6.88
C ASP A 30 -2.97 48.24 7.51
N ILE A 31 -2.45 47.01 7.41
CA ILE A 31 -3.03 45.82 7.98
C ILE A 31 -2.28 45.41 9.25
N VAL A 32 -3.00 45.08 10.31
CA VAL A 32 -2.43 44.63 11.59
C VAL A 32 -2.96 43.27 11.98
N PRO A 33 -2.13 42.37 12.55
CA PRO A 33 -2.58 41.11 13.12
C PRO A 33 -3.58 41.30 14.28
N ASN A 34 -4.53 40.40 14.41
CA ASN A 34 -5.40 40.35 15.60
C ASN A 34 -4.61 39.89 16.83
N LYS A 35 -4.31 40.83 17.73
CA LYS A 35 -3.66 40.60 19.03
C LYS A 35 -4.66 40.67 20.20
N GLY A 36 -5.97 40.67 19.94
CA GLY A 36 -7.01 40.81 20.95
C GLY A 36 -7.49 42.25 21.17
N GLN A 37 -7.18 43.17 20.23
CA GLN A 37 -7.56 44.61 20.33
C GLN A 37 -9.04 44.87 20.08
N ILE A 38 -9.79 43.93 19.53
CA ILE A 38 -11.25 44.04 19.33
C ILE A 38 -11.94 43.49 20.55
N PRO A 39 -12.80 44.27 21.27
CA PRO A 39 -13.50 43.80 22.46
C PRO A 39 -14.32 42.52 22.18
N GLY A 40 -14.15 41.51 23.01
CA GLY A 40 -14.82 40.22 22.87
C GLY A 40 -14.28 39.28 21.77
N VAL A 41 -13.20 39.69 21.05
CA VAL A 41 -12.57 38.85 20.04
C VAL A 41 -11.14 38.53 20.47
N PRO A 42 -10.83 37.32 20.91
CA PRO A 42 -9.49 36.91 21.32
C PRO A 42 -8.51 36.97 20.13
N LYS A 43 -7.20 36.99 20.45
CA LYS A 43 -6.15 36.83 19.43
C LYS A 43 -6.34 35.52 18.66
N ASN A 44 -5.87 35.48 17.40
CA ASN A 44 -5.89 34.26 16.62
C ASN A 44 -5.07 33.17 17.33
N PRO A 45 -5.64 32.00 17.66
CA PRO A 45 -4.95 30.96 18.41
C PRO A 45 -3.94 30.18 17.55
N ARG A 46 -4.01 30.29 16.22
CA ARG A 46 -3.13 29.54 15.33
C ARG A 46 -1.69 30.08 15.39
N GLN A 47 -0.74 29.20 15.68
CA GLN A 47 0.66 29.54 15.68
C GLN A 47 1.18 29.60 14.24
N MET A 48 1.88 30.68 13.92
CA MET A 48 2.54 30.86 12.62
C MET A 48 4.00 30.39 12.74
N LYS A 49 4.25 29.12 12.40
CA LYS A 49 5.59 28.54 12.34
C LYS A 49 6.15 28.74 10.92
N ASP A 50 7.47 28.88 10.81
CA ASP A 50 8.17 28.78 9.53
C ASP A 50 8.50 27.30 9.29
N ASP A 51 7.50 26.58 8.84
CA ASP A 51 7.54 25.15 8.58
C ASP A 51 7.35 24.85 7.08
N VAL A 52 7.32 23.59 6.75
CA VAL A 52 7.11 23.11 5.37
C VAL A 52 5.83 23.70 4.77
N LYS A 53 4.73 23.77 5.55
CA LYS A 53 3.44 24.30 5.08
C LYS A 53 3.52 25.78 4.71
N PHE A 54 4.30 26.55 5.46
CA PHE A 54 4.49 27.95 5.16
C PHE A 54 5.34 28.16 3.91
N ARG A 55 6.37 27.33 3.69
CA ARG A 55 7.16 27.35 2.46
C ARG A 55 6.35 26.98 1.23
N LYS A 56 5.49 25.95 1.31
CA LYS A 56 4.55 25.56 0.26
C LYS A 56 3.57 26.71 -0.08
N LEU A 57 3.03 27.37 0.94
CA LEU A 57 2.17 28.55 0.73
C LEU A 57 2.89 29.67 -0.01
N LYS A 58 4.15 29.96 0.31
CA LYS A 58 4.94 30.97 -0.41
C LYS A 58 5.17 30.58 -1.87
N ALA A 59 5.51 29.33 -2.14
CA ALA A 59 5.68 28.80 -3.49
C ALA A 59 4.36 28.93 -4.29
N SER A 60 3.25 28.47 -3.76
CA SER A 60 1.93 28.59 -4.40
C SER A 60 1.52 30.03 -4.73
N ILE A 61 1.88 31.01 -3.88
CA ILE A 61 1.61 32.44 -4.17
C ILE A 61 2.53 32.96 -5.29
N GLN A 62 3.76 32.45 -5.39
CA GLN A 62 4.69 32.84 -6.44
C GLN A 62 4.31 32.25 -7.79
N ASP A 63 3.84 31.02 -7.82
CA ASP A 63 3.45 30.32 -9.05
C ASP A 63 2.13 30.85 -9.61
N ASP A 64 1.13 31.07 -8.74
CA ASP A 64 -0.21 31.50 -9.12
C ASP A 64 -0.65 32.75 -8.31
N PRO A 65 -0.12 33.94 -8.58
CA PRO A 65 -0.48 35.17 -7.84
C PRO A 65 -1.97 35.52 -7.89
N GLU A 66 -2.68 35.13 -8.96
CA GLU A 66 -4.12 35.32 -9.13
C GLU A 66 -4.95 34.57 -8.11
N MET A 67 -4.43 33.49 -7.48
CA MET A 67 -5.11 32.79 -6.39
C MET A 67 -5.35 33.70 -5.17
N LEU A 68 -4.59 34.79 -5.03
CA LEU A 68 -4.84 35.81 -4.00
C LEU A 68 -6.19 36.49 -4.16
N ALA A 69 -6.67 36.66 -5.41
CA ALA A 69 -7.99 37.20 -5.68
C ALA A 69 -9.12 36.24 -5.37
N LEU A 70 -8.83 34.91 -5.39
CA LEU A 70 -9.80 33.86 -5.05
C LEU A 70 -9.83 33.54 -3.55
N ARG A 71 -8.75 33.82 -2.84
CA ARG A 71 -8.61 33.55 -1.39
C ARG A 71 -8.10 34.79 -0.66
N GLU A 72 -8.94 35.84 -0.61
CA GLU A 72 -8.62 37.14 -0.03
C GLU A 72 -8.37 37.08 1.48
N VAL A 73 -7.62 38.03 2.02
CA VAL A 73 -7.45 38.24 3.46
C VAL A 73 -8.74 38.83 4.04
N LEU A 74 -9.22 38.32 5.18
CA LEU A 74 -10.40 38.82 5.86
C LEU A 74 -9.98 39.88 6.89
N ILE A 75 -10.47 41.13 6.75
CA ILE A 75 -10.20 42.21 7.67
C ILE A 75 -11.45 42.78 8.30
N TYR A 76 -11.32 43.26 9.53
CA TYR A 76 -12.35 44.00 10.23
C TYR A 76 -11.80 45.39 10.62
N GLN A 77 -12.52 46.44 10.28
CA GLN A 77 -12.11 47.78 10.59
C GLN A 77 -12.50 48.17 12.02
N TYR A 78 -11.50 48.42 12.85
CA TYR A 78 -11.67 48.79 14.23
C TYR A 78 -10.72 49.92 14.65
N ASN A 79 -11.27 51.02 15.17
CA ASN A 79 -10.52 52.21 15.60
C ASN A 79 -9.50 52.68 14.56
N GLY A 80 -9.89 52.75 13.27
CA GLY A 80 -9.02 53.18 12.17
C GLY A 80 -7.97 52.18 11.72
N LEU A 81 -7.96 50.96 12.27
CA LEU A 81 -7.06 49.87 11.91
C LEU A 81 -7.78 48.78 11.10
N ASN A 82 -7.10 48.25 10.10
CA ASN A 82 -7.55 47.04 9.40
C ASN A 82 -7.02 45.77 10.13
N VAL A 83 -7.81 45.20 10.98
CA VAL A 83 -7.42 44.05 11.82
C VAL A 83 -7.71 42.75 11.07
N ILE A 84 -6.72 41.85 10.92
CA ILE A 84 -6.89 40.55 10.27
C ILE A 84 -7.75 39.63 11.15
N ILE A 85 -8.84 39.13 10.59
CA ILE A 85 -9.69 38.09 11.19
C ILE A 85 -9.35 36.73 10.62
N GLY A 86 -9.05 36.63 9.31
CA GLY A 86 -8.62 35.42 8.60
C GLY A 86 -7.52 35.67 7.60
N GLY A 87 -6.71 34.65 7.26
CA GLY A 87 -5.63 34.75 6.27
C GLY A 87 -4.28 35.25 6.83
N ASN A 88 -3.99 35.09 8.12
CA ASN A 88 -2.73 35.55 8.74
C ASN A 88 -1.48 34.97 8.08
N MET A 89 -1.50 33.69 7.67
CA MET A 89 -0.37 33.05 6.97
C MET A 89 -0.11 33.69 5.61
N ARG A 90 -1.17 33.97 4.85
CA ARG A 90 -1.08 34.67 3.55
C ARG A 90 -0.52 36.10 3.71
N TYR A 91 -1.01 36.85 4.68
CA TYR A 91 -0.47 38.19 4.98
C TYR A 91 1.03 38.15 5.29
N ARG A 92 1.48 37.18 6.09
CA ARG A 92 2.90 36.99 6.41
C ARG A 92 3.70 36.61 5.15
N ALA A 93 3.21 35.68 4.35
CA ALA A 93 3.85 35.24 3.12
C ALA A 93 4.01 36.41 2.13
N LEU A 94 2.96 37.21 1.92
CA LEU A 94 3.00 38.38 1.07
C LEU A 94 4.07 39.40 1.50
N LYS A 95 4.20 39.66 2.80
CA LYS A 95 5.25 40.54 3.33
C LYS A 95 6.65 39.99 3.07
N GLU A 96 6.87 38.69 3.29
CA GLU A 96 8.18 38.06 3.05
C GLU A 96 8.52 37.99 1.55
N LEU A 97 7.50 37.87 0.69
CA LEU A 97 7.67 37.91 -0.77
C LEU A 97 7.81 39.31 -1.36
N GLY A 98 7.72 40.36 -0.53
CA GLY A 98 7.95 41.75 -0.95
C GLY A 98 6.74 42.42 -1.60
N TYR A 99 5.55 41.88 -1.48
CA TYR A 99 4.32 42.55 -1.92
C TYR A 99 4.07 43.81 -1.08
N THR A 100 3.52 44.86 -1.68
CA THR A 100 3.20 46.13 -1.01
C THR A 100 1.72 46.26 -0.68
N GLU A 101 0.87 45.54 -1.40
CA GLU A 101 -0.58 45.57 -1.26
C GLU A 101 -1.21 44.18 -1.47
N THR A 102 -2.46 44.00 -1.10
CA THR A 102 -3.24 42.79 -1.30
C THR A 102 -4.71 43.10 -1.44
N ILE A 103 -5.47 42.15 -1.98
CA ILE A 103 -6.93 42.21 -1.98
C ILE A 103 -7.42 41.67 -0.62
N ALA A 104 -8.32 42.39 0.02
CA ALA A 104 -8.91 42.02 1.28
C ALA A 104 -10.44 42.15 1.26
N LYS A 105 -11.14 41.21 1.89
CA LYS A 105 -12.58 41.28 2.17
C LYS A 105 -12.80 42.01 3.48
N VAL A 106 -13.61 43.07 3.45
CA VAL A 106 -13.98 43.82 4.63
C VAL A 106 -15.22 43.24 5.26
N ILE A 107 -15.10 42.75 6.49
CA ILE A 107 -16.21 42.29 7.27
C ILE A 107 -17.06 43.48 7.72
N PRO A 108 -18.40 43.45 7.55
CA PRO A 108 -19.26 44.57 7.89
C PRO A 108 -19.08 45.05 9.34
N PRO A 109 -19.06 46.36 9.60
CA PRO A 109 -18.77 46.92 10.90
C PRO A 109 -19.82 46.58 11.98
N GLU A 110 -21.05 46.25 11.56
CA GLU A 110 -22.13 45.80 12.42
C GLU A 110 -22.01 44.32 12.84
N THR A 111 -20.98 43.60 12.42
CA THR A 111 -20.77 42.19 12.76
C THR A 111 -20.50 42.05 14.26
N PRO A 112 -21.35 41.31 15.00
CA PRO A 112 -21.16 41.17 16.44
C PRO A 112 -19.91 40.36 16.79
N PRO A 113 -19.31 40.63 17.98
CA PRO A 113 -18.06 39.98 18.42
C PRO A 113 -18.13 38.46 18.41
N GLU A 114 -19.27 37.85 18.73
CA GLU A 114 -19.48 36.40 18.72
C GLU A 114 -19.30 35.83 17.31
N LYS A 115 -19.79 36.53 16.29
CA LYS A 115 -19.66 36.15 14.91
C LYS A 115 -18.22 36.34 14.42
N LEU A 116 -17.51 37.39 14.81
CA LEU A 116 -16.09 37.59 14.53
C LEU A 116 -15.24 36.44 15.14
N ARG A 117 -15.50 36.07 16.39
CA ARG A 117 -14.88 34.93 17.05
C ARG A 117 -15.10 33.64 16.27
N ALA A 118 -16.35 33.40 15.86
CA ALA A 118 -16.67 32.21 15.06
C ALA A 118 -15.91 32.18 13.72
N ILE A 119 -15.76 33.35 13.06
CA ILE A 119 -14.99 33.46 11.79
C ILE A 119 -13.52 33.14 12.05
N VAL A 120 -12.89 33.68 13.11
CA VAL A 120 -11.49 33.38 13.47
C VAL A 120 -11.24 31.87 13.59
N ILE A 121 -12.17 31.13 14.16
CA ILE A 121 -12.03 29.67 14.29
C ILE A 121 -12.37 28.97 12.98
N LYS A 122 -13.51 29.27 12.36
CA LYS A 122 -13.99 28.58 11.16
C LYS A 122 -13.05 28.75 9.94
N ASP A 123 -12.38 29.91 9.82
CA ASP A 123 -11.37 30.15 8.77
C ASP A 123 -10.12 29.27 8.96
N ASN A 124 -9.92 28.74 10.17
CA ASN A 124 -8.78 27.88 10.47
C ASN A 124 -9.13 26.38 10.53
N VAL A 125 -10.41 26.02 10.37
CA VAL A 125 -10.90 24.62 10.36
C VAL A 125 -11.09 24.19 8.92
N SER A 126 -10.36 23.13 8.50
CA SER A 126 -10.59 22.49 7.20
C SER A 126 -11.87 21.66 7.30
N PHE A 127 -12.80 21.84 6.37
CA PHE A 127 -14.01 21.05 6.24
C PHE A 127 -13.85 20.11 5.05
N GLY A 128 -13.99 18.84 5.28
CA GLY A 128 -13.83 17.75 4.33
C GLY A 128 -12.48 17.06 4.46
N ASP A 129 -12.52 15.76 4.23
CA ASP A 129 -11.35 14.91 4.11
C ASP A 129 -11.06 14.72 2.61
N TRP A 130 -9.78 14.56 2.26
CA TRP A 130 -9.38 14.17 0.92
C TRP A 130 -9.73 12.70 0.71
N ASP A 131 -10.35 12.38 -0.42
CA ASP A 131 -10.31 11.02 -0.92
C ASP A 131 -8.89 10.76 -1.45
N MET A 132 -8.11 10.08 -0.61
CA MET A 132 -6.69 9.85 -0.91
C MET A 132 -6.52 8.83 -2.03
N ASP A 133 -7.53 7.97 -2.27
CA ASP A 133 -7.50 7.03 -3.38
C ASP A 133 -7.74 7.75 -4.71
N ASP A 134 -8.68 8.69 -4.76
CA ASP A 134 -8.91 9.54 -5.93
C ASP A 134 -7.69 10.42 -6.21
N LEU A 135 -7.12 11.06 -5.17
CA LEU A 135 -5.89 11.85 -5.33
C LEU A 135 -4.74 11.01 -5.87
N ALA A 136 -4.58 9.80 -5.34
CA ALA A 136 -3.49 8.92 -5.74
C ALA A 136 -3.65 8.33 -7.15
N ASN A 137 -4.87 8.21 -7.65
CA ASN A 137 -5.15 7.59 -8.95
C ASN A 137 -5.35 8.59 -10.09
N GLU A 138 -5.74 9.85 -9.77
CA GLU A 138 -6.14 10.83 -10.78
C GLU A 138 -5.23 12.07 -10.82
N TRP A 139 -4.31 12.20 -9.84
CA TRP A 139 -3.46 13.38 -9.69
C TRP A 139 -2.00 12.98 -9.54
N GLU A 140 -1.09 13.79 -10.07
CA GLU A 140 0.34 13.61 -9.90
C GLU A 140 0.78 13.97 -8.48
N LEU A 141 1.51 13.08 -7.80
CA LEU A 141 1.91 13.29 -6.41
C LEU A 141 2.80 14.51 -6.23
N ASP A 142 3.70 14.76 -7.19
CA ASP A 142 4.60 15.92 -7.17
C ASP A 142 3.82 17.24 -7.29
N GLU A 143 2.75 17.27 -8.08
CA GLU A 143 1.85 18.42 -8.18
C GLU A 143 1.06 18.62 -6.88
N LEU A 144 0.51 17.55 -6.31
CA LEU A 144 -0.22 17.59 -5.03
C LEU A 144 0.66 18.09 -3.89
N ASP A 145 1.91 17.60 -3.80
CA ASP A 145 2.89 18.06 -2.82
C ASP A 145 3.24 19.53 -3.03
N HIS A 146 3.48 19.92 -4.28
CA HIS A 146 3.77 21.31 -4.67
C HIS A 146 2.60 22.24 -4.34
N TRP A 147 1.36 21.81 -4.57
CA TRP A 147 0.16 22.60 -4.25
C TRP A 147 -0.21 22.57 -2.76
N GLY A 148 0.56 21.86 -1.94
CA GLY A 148 0.44 21.92 -0.47
C GLY A 148 -0.55 20.94 0.14
N VAL A 149 -0.96 19.93 -0.61
CA VAL A 149 -1.69 18.78 -0.01
C VAL A 149 -0.75 18.09 0.96
N ASP A 150 -1.20 17.85 2.18
CA ASP A 150 -0.47 17.02 3.16
C ASP A 150 -0.60 15.56 2.71
N LEU A 151 0.32 15.15 1.85
CA LEU A 151 0.50 13.71 1.57
C LEU A 151 1.11 13.06 2.82
N PRO A 152 0.75 11.83 3.15
CA PRO A 152 1.46 11.08 4.19
C PRO A 152 2.95 11.17 3.89
N ASP A 153 3.78 11.37 4.91
CA ASP A 153 5.24 11.38 4.76
C ASP A 153 5.64 10.04 4.15
N VAL A 154 5.81 10.04 2.84
CA VAL A 154 6.33 8.90 2.11
C VAL A 154 7.83 8.99 2.30
N ASP A 155 8.31 8.31 3.35
CA ASP A 155 9.73 7.97 3.42
C ASP A 155 9.99 7.11 2.18
N THR A 156 10.59 7.72 1.17
CA THR A 156 10.71 7.12 -0.17
C THR A 156 11.69 5.94 -0.18
N GLY A 157 12.13 5.44 0.97
CA GLY A 157 12.99 4.26 1.06
C GLY A 157 14.25 4.33 0.16
N LYS A 158 14.63 5.53 -0.29
CA LYS A 158 15.73 5.76 -1.27
C LYS A 158 17.07 5.17 -0.83
N ASN A 159 17.18 4.72 0.41
CA ASN A 159 18.38 4.12 1.00
C ASN A 159 18.15 2.70 1.54
N GLU A 160 17.00 2.07 1.33
CA GLU A 160 16.81 0.68 1.72
C GLU A 160 17.49 -0.24 0.71
N ASN A 161 18.30 -1.18 1.22
CA ASN A 161 18.85 -2.26 0.41
C ASN A 161 17.71 -3.11 -0.15
N ASP A 162 17.93 -3.72 -1.31
CA ASP A 162 17.03 -4.75 -1.82
C ASP A 162 17.20 -6.04 -1.02
N ALA A 163 16.13 -6.83 -0.92
CA ALA A 163 16.23 -8.17 -0.38
C ALA A 163 17.09 -9.05 -1.31
N GLU A 164 17.85 -9.97 -0.75
CA GLU A 164 18.76 -10.84 -1.49
C GLU A 164 18.39 -12.32 -1.31
N GLU A 165 18.73 -13.14 -2.31
CA GLU A 165 18.57 -14.58 -2.20
C GLU A 165 19.56 -15.15 -1.16
N ASP A 166 19.12 -16.16 -0.40
CA ASP A 166 19.86 -16.75 0.71
C ASP A 166 20.56 -18.08 0.38
N ASP A 167 20.49 -18.54 -0.86
CA ASP A 167 21.05 -19.84 -1.31
C ASP A 167 20.61 -21.08 -0.48
N TYR A 168 19.51 -20.97 0.29
CA TYR A 168 19.04 -22.05 1.16
C TYR A 168 18.46 -23.23 0.36
N ASP A 169 18.98 -24.43 0.63
CA ASP A 169 18.51 -25.66 0.00
C ASP A 169 17.24 -26.19 0.72
N VAL A 170 16.08 -25.74 0.27
CA VAL A 170 14.79 -26.15 0.83
C VAL A 170 14.58 -27.67 0.70
N ALA A 171 14.89 -28.25 -0.46
CA ALA A 171 14.65 -29.69 -0.72
C ALA A 171 15.54 -30.58 0.15
N GLY A 172 16.82 -30.22 0.30
CA GLY A 172 17.75 -30.95 1.16
C GLY A 172 17.46 -30.81 2.65
N ASN A 173 16.70 -29.79 3.04
CA ASN A 173 16.36 -29.52 4.44
C ASN A 173 14.94 -29.95 4.83
N LEU A 174 14.14 -30.51 3.92
CA LEU A 174 12.83 -31.09 4.27
C LEU A 174 12.99 -32.28 5.19
N PRO A 175 12.43 -32.24 6.42
CA PRO A 175 12.58 -33.33 7.36
C PRO A 175 11.70 -34.53 6.95
N LYS A 176 12.20 -35.74 7.10
CA LYS A 176 11.40 -36.97 6.91
C LYS A 176 10.34 -37.12 7.98
N LYS A 177 10.60 -36.65 9.19
CA LYS A 177 9.68 -36.61 10.32
C LYS A 177 9.70 -35.19 10.89
N PRO A 178 8.63 -34.40 10.68
CA PRO A 178 8.54 -33.05 11.21
C PRO A 178 8.57 -33.05 12.74
N LYS A 179 9.11 -31.97 13.32
CA LYS A 179 9.03 -31.66 14.75
C LYS A 179 7.79 -30.84 15.06
N ALA A 180 7.49 -29.89 14.15
CA ALA A 180 6.29 -29.09 14.23
C ALA A 180 5.02 -29.93 14.06
N ARG A 181 3.91 -29.47 14.64
CA ARG A 181 2.60 -30.12 14.61
C ARG A 181 1.53 -29.12 14.27
N TYR A 182 0.42 -29.58 13.75
CA TYR A 182 -0.75 -28.74 13.56
C TYR A 182 -1.14 -28.04 14.86
N GLY A 183 -1.41 -26.76 14.82
CA GLY A 183 -1.72 -25.91 15.97
C GLY A 183 -0.49 -25.29 16.65
N ASP A 184 0.73 -25.69 16.33
CA ASP A 184 1.93 -25.04 16.90
C ASP A 184 2.07 -23.61 16.41
N VAL A 185 2.35 -22.70 17.36
CA VAL A 185 2.61 -21.29 17.10
C VAL A 185 4.02 -20.93 17.56
N TYR A 186 4.77 -20.32 16.66
CA TYR A 186 6.15 -19.93 16.88
C TYR A 186 6.32 -18.42 16.79
N ARG A 187 7.26 -17.90 17.59
CA ARG A 187 7.82 -16.57 17.46
C ARG A 187 9.24 -16.67 16.90
N LEU A 188 9.53 -15.94 15.85
CA LEU A 188 10.83 -15.82 15.19
C LEU A 188 11.22 -14.34 15.18
N GLY A 189 11.94 -13.89 16.21
CA GLY A 189 12.17 -12.47 16.40
C GLY A 189 10.87 -11.67 16.48
N ASN A 190 10.62 -10.81 15.51
CA ASN A 190 9.38 -10.03 15.35
C ASN A 190 8.31 -10.72 14.51
N HIS A 191 8.62 -11.86 13.92
CA HIS A 191 7.67 -12.62 13.10
C HIS A 191 6.84 -13.60 13.94
N ARG A 192 5.71 -14.04 13.36
CA ARG A 192 4.87 -15.11 13.88
C ARG A 192 4.61 -16.15 12.80
N LEU A 193 4.65 -17.41 13.18
CA LEU A 193 4.43 -18.56 12.30
C LEU A 193 3.46 -19.51 13.00
N ILE A 194 2.42 -19.97 12.30
CA ILE A 194 1.47 -20.96 12.80
C ILE A 194 1.35 -22.13 11.83
N CYS A 195 1.35 -23.34 12.37
CA CYS A 195 1.00 -24.55 11.62
C CYS A 195 -0.51 -24.71 11.63
N GLY A 196 -1.20 -24.34 10.53
CA GLY A 196 -2.65 -24.32 10.51
C GLY A 196 -3.25 -24.10 9.12
N ASP A 197 -4.57 -24.12 9.06
CA ASP A 197 -5.34 -23.88 7.85
C ASP A 197 -5.75 -22.40 7.76
N SER A 198 -5.32 -21.72 6.72
CA SER A 198 -5.65 -20.31 6.48
C SER A 198 -7.14 -20.04 6.20
N THR A 199 -7.92 -21.08 5.89
CA THR A 199 -9.39 -20.96 5.77
C THR A 199 -10.11 -20.96 7.12
N SER A 200 -9.42 -21.36 8.22
CA SER A 200 -9.96 -21.32 9.58
C SER A 200 -9.82 -19.91 10.17
N PRO A 201 -10.91 -19.25 10.57
CA PRO A 201 -10.87 -17.96 11.25
C PRO A 201 -10.05 -18.00 12.55
N GLU A 202 -10.11 -19.10 13.29
CA GLU A 202 -9.44 -19.29 14.57
C GLU A 202 -7.93 -19.25 14.43
N VAL A 203 -7.39 -19.81 13.33
CA VAL A 203 -5.95 -19.79 13.04
C VAL A 203 -5.43 -18.35 12.90
N LEU A 204 -6.15 -17.49 12.18
CA LEU A 204 -5.77 -16.10 12.05
C LEU A 204 -6.01 -15.29 13.32
N ASP A 205 -7.06 -15.63 14.08
CA ASP A 205 -7.33 -15.01 15.40
C ASP A 205 -6.16 -15.26 16.37
N ILE A 206 -5.61 -16.48 16.37
CA ILE A 206 -4.44 -16.85 17.18
C ILE A 206 -3.15 -16.16 16.67
N LEU A 207 -2.94 -16.20 15.35
CA LEU A 207 -1.72 -15.67 14.73
C LEU A 207 -1.60 -14.16 14.92
N ILE A 208 -2.69 -13.41 14.71
CA ILE A 208 -2.68 -11.94 14.65
C ILE A 208 -3.18 -11.31 15.95
N GLY A 209 -4.19 -11.90 16.58
CA GLY A 209 -4.83 -11.37 17.79
C GLY A 209 -5.62 -10.08 17.49
N GLU A 210 -5.46 -9.07 18.34
CA GLU A 210 -6.13 -7.76 18.19
C GLU A 210 -5.45 -6.84 17.16
N GLY A 211 -4.33 -7.28 16.58
CA GLY A 211 -3.53 -6.50 15.63
C GLY A 211 -4.20 -6.31 14.27
N LYS A 212 -3.52 -5.58 13.41
CA LYS A 212 -3.84 -5.42 11.99
C LYS A 212 -2.57 -5.60 11.17
N VAL A 213 -2.74 -5.94 9.90
CA VAL A 213 -1.65 -6.11 8.94
C VAL A 213 -1.70 -5.02 7.88
N ASP A 214 -0.55 -4.63 7.38
CA ASP A 214 -0.38 -3.54 6.42
C ASP A 214 -0.41 -4.03 4.97
N LEU A 215 0.07 -5.23 4.73
CA LEU A 215 0.20 -5.86 3.42
C LEU A 215 -0.23 -7.32 3.48
N LEU A 216 -0.99 -7.79 2.48
CA LEU A 216 -1.15 -9.19 2.16
C LEU A 216 -0.24 -9.55 0.99
N LEU A 217 0.73 -10.43 1.20
CA LEU A 217 1.62 -10.96 0.16
C LEU A 217 1.60 -12.48 0.25
N THR A 218 1.02 -13.15 -0.75
CA THR A 218 0.71 -14.57 -0.61
C THR A 218 0.72 -15.33 -1.94
N ASP A 219 0.99 -16.62 -1.86
CA ASP A 219 1.11 -17.55 -2.99
C ASP A 219 0.28 -18.81 -2.73
N PRO A 220 -1.06 -18.75 -2.91
CA PRO A 220 -1.95 -19.89 -2.66
C PRO A 220 -1.66 -21.08 -3.58
N PRO A 221 -2.11 -22.31 -3.24
CA PRO A 221 -2.12 -23.43 -4.17
C PRO A 221 -2.79 -23.08 -5.50
N TYR A 222 -2.24 -23.58 -6.61
CA TYR A 222 -2.68 -23.17 -7.96
C TYR A 222 -3.76 -24.06 -8.58
N ASN A 223 -4.17 -25.12 -7.90
CA ASN A 223 -5.16 -26.10 -8.38
C ASN A 223 -4.77 -26.73 -9.75
N VAL A 224 -3.50 -27.03 -9.96
CA VAL A 224 -2.98 -27.51 -11.25
C VAL A 224 -2.58 -29.00 -11.26
N ASP A 225 -2.87 -29.72 -10.17
CA ASP A 225 -2.58 -31.17 -10.01
C ASP A 225 -1.13 -31.55 -10.41
N TYR A 226 -0.16 -30.95 -9.70
CA TYR A 226 1.27 -31.13 -10.02
C TYR A 226 1.73 -32.59 -9.93
N SER A 227 1.16 -33.40 -9.02
CA SER A 227 1.54 -34.80 -8.87
C SER A 227 1.20 -35.63 -10.11
N SER A 228 -0.04 -35.56 -10.58
CA SER A 228 -0.47 -36.27 -11.81
C SER A 228 0.27 -35.77 -13.05
N LYS A 229 0.62 -34.48 -13.09
CA LYS A 229 1.40 -33.91 -14.18
C LYS A 229 2.84 -34.42 -14.19
N ASN A 230 3.50 -34.46 -13.02
CA ASN A 230 4.86 -34.96 -12.88
C ASN A 230 4.94 -36.47 -13.14
N GLU A 231 3.94 -37.24 -12.70
CA GLU A 231 3.82 -38.67 -12.99
C GLU A 231 3.75 -38.92 -14.50
N ALA A 232 2.90 -38.20 -15.21
CA ALA A 232 2.78 -38.31 -16.66
C ALA A 232 4.08 -37.92 -17.41
N LEU A 233 4.78 -36.89 -16.94
CA LEU A 233 6.04 -36.47 -17.52
C LEU A 233 7.17 -37.48 -17.22
N ASN A 234 7.25 -38.01 -16.00
CA ASN A 234 8.21 -39.05 -15.64
C ASN A 234 7.99 -40.34 -16.43
N ALA A 235 6.74 -40.69 -16.71
CA ALA A 235 6.41 -41.85 -17.56
C ALA A 235 6.84 -41.61 -19.03
N ALA A 236 6.78 -40.37 -19.52
CA ALA A 236 7.10 -40.03 -20.90
C ALA A 236 8.62 -39.95 -21.16
N ASP A 237 9.40 -39.36 -20.25
CA ASP A 237 10.83 -39.07 -20.44
C ASP A 237 11.75 -39.82 -19.48
N LYS A 238 11.22 -40.75 -18.66
CA LYS A 238 11.96 -41.47 -17.60
C LYS A 238 12.62 -40.52 -16.58
N GLY A 239 12.03 -39.34 -16.38
CA GLY A 239 12.49 -38.36 -15.41
C GLY A 239 12.27 -38.84 -13.97
N ASN A 240 12.84 -38.12 -13.01
CA ASN A 240 12.69 -38.39 -11.56
C ASN A 240 12.13 -37.17 -10.85
N ARG A 241 11.06 -36.53 -11.40
CA ARG A 241 10.40 -35.39 -10.79
C ARG A 241 9.66 -35.82 -9.52
N VAL A 242 9.70 -34.96 -8.51
CA VAL A 242 9.01 -35.20 -7.23
C VAL A 242 7.51 -35.30 -7.47
N GLN A 243 6.89 -36.35 -6.88
CA GLN A 243 5.45 -36.64 -6.96
C GLN A 243 4.70 -36.26 -5.66
N LYS A 244 5.27 -35.34 -4.86
CA LYS A 244 4.61 -34.92 -3.60
C LYS A 244 3.35 -34.14 -3.93
N ASP A 245 2.21 -34.58 -3.39
CA ASP A 245 0.95 -33.85 -3.46
C ASP A 245 1.08 -32.54 -2.67
N ILE A 246 0.61 -31.45 -3.28
CA ILE A 246 0.42 -30.18 -2.58
C ILE A 246 -1.01 -30.21 -2.02
N ALA A 247 -1.16 -29.95 -0.73
CA ALA A 247 -2.48 -29.87 -0.12
C ALA A 247 -3.35 -28.83 -0.86
N ASN A 248 -4.60 -29.18 -1.13
CA ASN A 248 -5.56 -28.29 -1.81
C ASN A 248 -5.24 -27.95 -3.29
N ASP A 249 -4.40 -28.73 -3.99
CA ASP A 249 -4.01 -28.48 -5.39
C ASP A 249 -4.85 -29.28 -6.41
N LYS A 250 -5.96 -29.91 -5.97
CA LYS A 250 -6.85 -30.70 -6.82
C LYS A 250 -8.29 -30.59 -6.35
N MET A 251 -8.94 -29.50 -6.71
CA MET A 251 -10.35 -29.23 -6.39
C MET A 251 -11.14 -28.98 -7.67
N ASP A 252 -12.46 -29.15 -7.64
CA ASP A 252 -13.33 -28.59 -8.68
C ASP A 252 -13.38 -27.06 -8.55
N ASP A 253 -13.76 -26.38 -9.65
CA ASP A 253 -13.74 -24.91 -9.73
C ASP A 253 -14.55 -24.25 -8.62
N GLY A 254 -15.70 -24.81 -8.23
CA GLY A 254 -16.53 -24.27 -7.16
C GLY A 254 -15.88 -24.37 -5.80
N ALA A 255 -15.40 -25.56 -5.45
CA ALA A 255 -14.70 -25.80 -4.19
C ALA A 255 -13.41 -24.96 -4.09
N PHE A 256 -12.70 -24.77 -5.21
CA PHE A 256 -11.50 -23.95 -5.23
C PHE A 256 -11.82 -22.45 -5.04
N LEU A 257 -12.89 -21.96 -5.64
CA LEU A 257 -13.35 -20.58 -5.41
C LEU A 257 -13.75 -20.38 -3.94
N ASP A 258 -14.47 -21.33 -3.34
CA ASP A 258 -14.87 -21.27 -1.93
C ASP A 258 -13.65 -21.28 -1.00
N PHE A 259 -12.65 -22.11 -1.28
CA PHE A 259 -11.38 -22.16 -0.55
C PHE A 259 -10.66 -20.80 -0.58
N LEU A 260 -10.47 -20.23 -1.77
CA LEU A 260 -9.82 -18.91 -1.91
C LEU A 260 -10.62 -17.81 -1.21
N THR A 261 -11.94 -17.83 -1.35
CA THR A 261 -12.83 -16.85 -0.73
C THR A 261 -12.73 -16.92 0.79
N ALA A 262 -12.77 -18.10 1.40
CA ALA A 262 -12.63 -18.26 2.83
C ALA A 262 -11.28 -17.74 3.36
N ALA A 263 -10.17 -18.07 2.68
CA ALA A 263 -8.86 -17.57 3.07
C ALA A 263 -8.76 -16.03 2.96
N PHE A 264 -9.32 -15.45 1.90
CA PHE A 264 -9.29 -14.00 1.71
C PHE A 264 -10.28 -13.25 2.64
N GLU A 265 -11.42 -13.85 2.99
CA GLU A 265 -12.32 -13.31 4.02
C GLU A 265 -11.61 -13.22 5.37
N ASN A 266 -10.88 -14.26 5.75
CA ASN A 266 -10.08 -14.27 6.96
C ASN A 266 -9.01 -13.17 6.93
N ALA A 267 -8.24 -13.05 5.85
CA ALA A 267 -7.27 -11.96 5.69
C ALA A 267 -7.93 -10.58 5.73
N ASN A 268 -9.13 -10.43 5.12
CA ASN A 268 -9.86 -9.18 5.09
C ASN A 268 -10.23 -8.66 6.49
N ARG A 269 -10.44 -9.52 7.47
CA ARG A 269 -10.70 -9.12 8.87
C ARG A 269 -9.53 -8.33 9.48
N TYR A 270 -8.31 -8.62 9.03
CA TYR A 270 -7.07 -8.08 9.61
C TYR A 270 -6.38 -7.05 8.72
N LEU A 271 -6.52 -7.15 7.41
CA LEU A 271 -5.95 -6.18 6.47
C LEU A 271 -6.55 -4.79 6.74
N LYS A 272 -5.68 -3.79 6.93
CA LYS A 272 -6.07 -2.39 7.11
C LYS A 272 -6.81 -1.87 5.89
N LYS A 273 -7.66 -0.87 6.06
CA LYS A 273 -8.16 -0.06 4.94
C LYS A 273 -6.96 0.60 4.26
N GLY A 274 -6.92 0.60 2.93
CA GLY A 274 -5.76 1.01 2.15
C GLY A 274 -4.61 -0.01 2.13
N GLY A 275 -4.68 -1.10 2.89
CA GLY A 275 -3.68 -2.17 2.85
C GLY A 275 -3.65 -2.84 1.48
N ALA A 276 -2.48 -2.90 0.86
CA ALA A 276 -2.28 -3.51 -0.44
C ALA A 276 -2.31 -5.04 -0.37
N PHE A 277 -2.60 -5.68 -1.50
CA PHE A 277 -2.43 -7.12 -1.67
C PHE A 277 -1.65 -7.44 -2.95
N TYR A 278 -0.83 -8.49 -2.86
CA TYR A 278 -0.16 -9.16 -3.98
C TYR A 278 -0.47 -10.65 -3.87
N ILE A 279 -1.16 -11.19 -4.86
CA ILE A 279 -1.62 -12.58 -4.86
C ILE A 279 -1.12 -13.25 -6.14
N TRP A 280 -0.17 -14.16 -5.99
CA TRP A 280 0.36 -14.95 -7.09
C TRP A 280 -0.63 -16.02 -7.51
N HIS A 281 -0.72 -16.34 -8.79
CA HIS A 281 -1.62 -17.37 -9.29
C HIS A 281 -1.18 -17.98 -10.62
N ALA A 282 -1.68 -19.18 -10.93
CA ALA A 282 -1.56 -19.72 -12.28
C ALA A 282 -2.46 -18.97 -13.26
N GLY A 283 -2.00 -18.79 -14.50
CA GLY A 283 -2.79 -18.13 -15.54
C GLY A 283 -4.11 -18.85 -15.84
N THR A 284 -4.16 -20.19 -15.70
CA THR A 284 -5.35 -21.02 -15.92
C THR A 284 -6.45 -20.74 -14.90
N GLU A 285 -6.08 -20.48 -13.64
CA GLU A 285 -7.00 -20.26 -12.52
C GLU A 285 -7.35 -18.77 -12.30
N GLY A 286 -6.83 -17.89 -13.12
CA GLY A 286 -6.97 -16.44 -12.94
C GLY A 286 -8.40 -15.92 -12.78
N LEU A 287 -9.42 -16.66 -13.26
CA LEU A 287 -10.83 -16.30 -13.07
C LEU A 287 -11.24 -16.49 -11.60
N ASN A 288 -10.96 -17.66 -11.01
CA ASN A 288 -11.32 -17.99 -9.63
C ASN A 288 -10.65 -17.03 -8.64
N PHE A 289 -9.37 -16.71 -8.84
CA PHE A 289 -8.66 -15.73 -8.03
C PHE A 289 -9.28 -14.32 -8.10
N LYS A 290 -9.65 -13.84 -9.30
CA LYS A 290 -10.31 -12.53 -9.46
C LYS A 290 -11.70 -12.49 -8.84
N LEU A 291 -12.44 -13.58 -8.92
CA LEU A 291 -13.76 -13.68 -8.30
C LEU A 291 -13.64 -13.66 -6.78
N ALA A 292 -12.70 -14.41 -6.19
CA ALA A 292 -12.44 -14.42 -4.75
C ALA A 292 -12.02 -13.04 -4.23
N VAL A 293 -11.13 -12.33 -4.94
CA VAL A 293 -10.74 -10.94 -4.59
C VAL A 293 -11.95 -10.01 -4.58
N LYS A 294 -12.82 -10.13 -5.58
CA LYS A 294 -14.03 -9.29 -5.67
C LYS A 294 -15.06 -9.64 -4.61
N SER A 295 -15.23 -10.92 -4.26
CA SER A 295 -16.21 -11.36 -3.25
C SER A 295 -15.95 -10.75 -1.88
N VAL A 296 -14.67 -10.56 -1.51
CA VAL A 296 -14.29 -9.92 -0.24
C VAL A 296 -14.29 -8.40 -0.29
N GLY A 297 -14.69 -7.81 -1.43
CA GLY A 297 -14.82 -6.37 -1.59
C GLY A 297 -13.51 -5.62 -1.81
N TRP A 298 -12.44 -6.30 -2.23
CA TRP A 298 -11.16 -5.67 -2.55
C TRP A 298 -11.14 -5.10 -3.97
N GLU A 299 -10.37 -4.06 -4.18
CA GLU A 299 -10.21 -3.40 -5.47
C GLU A 299 -8.98 -3.95 -6.21
N LEU A 300 -9.26 -4.78 -7.23
CA LEU A 300 -8.22 -5.23 -8.15
C LEU A 300 -7.86 -4.08 -9.10
N LYS A 301 -6.61 -3.65 -9.10
CA LYS A 301 -6.13 -2.52 -9.91
C LYS A 301 -5.28 -2.97 -11.09
N GLN A 302 -4.31 -3.86 -10.88
CA GLN A 302 -3.37 -4.28 -11.91
C GLN A 302 -3.08 -5.77 -11.84
N ILE A 303 -2.56 -6.31 -12.93
CA ILE A 303 -1.95 -7.63 -12.98
C ILE A 303 -0.47 -7.43 -13.26
N LEU A 304 0.38 -7.86 -12.33
CA LEU A 304 1.82 -7.86 -12.49
C LEU A 304 2.24 -9.18 -13.15
N ILE A 305 3.29 -9.15 -13.93
CA ILE A 305 3.80 -10.33 -14.63
C ILE A 305 5.24 -10.56 -14.23
N TRP A 306 5.50 -11.66 -13.55
CA TRP A 306 6.86 -12.13 -13.33
C TRP A 306 7.31 -13.00 -14.51
N VAL A 307 8.32 -12.54 -15.22
CA VAL A 307 8.94 -13.29 -16.32
C VAL A 307 10.07 -14.15 -15.77
N LYS A 308 9.96 -15.47 -15.97
CA LYS A 308 10.96 -16.45 -15.54
C LYS A 308 12.09 -16.56 -16.57
N ASN A 309 13.30 -16.92 -16.11
CA ASN A 309 14.44 -17.22 -17.00
C ASN A 309 14.12 -18.37 -17.95
N ASN A 310 13.47 -19.41 -17.44
CA ASN A 310 13.17 -20.64 -18.17
C ASN A 310 11.65 -20.79 -18.38
N MET A 311 11.25 -21.30 -19.53
CA MET A 311 9.87 -21.70 -19.76
C MET A 311 9.54 -22.97 -18.96
N VAL A 312 8.25 -23.12 -18.62
CA VAL A 312 7.70 -24.36 -18.06
C VAL A 312 7.16 -25.20 -19.21
N LEU A 313 7.81 -26.33 -19.50
CA LEU A 313 7.34 -27.23 -20.54
C LEU A 313 5.98 -27.83 -20.16
N GLY A 314 5.01 -27.72 -21.05
CA GLY A 314 3.65 -28.20 -20.90
C GLY A 314 3.08 -28.73 -22.23
N ARG A 315 1.83 -29.20 -22.20
CA ARG A 315 1.11 -29.71 -23.38
C ARG A 315 0.38 -28.62 -24.17
N GLN A 316 0.47 -27.36 -23.72
CA GLN A 316 -0.15 -26.22 -24.39
C GLN A 316 0.62 -25.84 -25.66
N ASP A 317 -0.03 -25.14 -26.58
CA ASP A 317 0.57 -24.62 -27.81
C ASP A 317 1.66 -23.60 -27.51
N TYR A 318 1.44 -22.73 -26.51
CA TYR A 318 2.42 -21.76 -26.00
C TYR A 318 2.93 -22.18 -24.63
N GLN A 319 4.25 -22.13 -24.45
CA GLN A 319 4.88 -22.51 -23.19
C GLN A 319 4.88 -21.34 -22.21
N TRP A 320 4.50 -21.61 -20.94
CA TRP A 320 4.47 -20.62 -19.89
C TRP A 320 5.89 -20.16 -19.54
N LYS A 321 6.15 -18.87 -19.68
CA LYS A 321 7.39 -18.22 -19.26
C LYS A 321 7.15 -17.14 -18.21
N HIS A 322 5.94 -17.02 -17.68
CA HIS A 322 5.59 -16.02 -16.71
C HIS A 322 4.62 -16.55 -15.68
N GLU A 323 4.53 -15.83 -14.55
CA GLU A 323 3.46 -15.98 -13.56
C GLU A 323 2.80 -14.63 -13.33
N PRO A 324 1.46 -14.57 -13.33
CA PRO A 324 0.71 -13.36 -13.00
C PRO A 324 0.56 -13.21 -11.49
N CYS A 325 0.47 -11.94 -11.05
CA CYS A 325 0.17 -11.56 -9.68
C CYS A 325 -0.94 -10.50 -9.69
N LEU A 326 -2.00 -10.72 -8.94
CA LEU A 326 -3.05 -9.72 -8.73
C LEU A 326 -2.53 -8.67 -7.76
N TYR A 327 -2.65 -7.41 -8.14
CA TYR A 327 -2.31 -6.26 -7.31
C TYR A 327 -3.51 -5.34 -7.13
N GLY A 328 -3.71 -4.87 -5.92
CA GLY A 328 -4.75 -3.93 -5.55
C GLY A 328 -4.72 -3.64 -4.05
N TRP A 329 -5.82 -3.13 -3.51
CA TRP A 329 -5.92 -2.80 -2.10
C TRP A 329 -7.33 -2.92 -1.54
N LYS A 330 -7.43 -2.95 -0.22
CA LYS A 330 -8.71 -2.89 0.49
C LYS A 330 -9.20 -1.44 0.51
N PRO A 331 -10.43 -1.15 0.04
CA PRO A 331 -10.95 0.20 -0.02
C PRO A 331 -11.14 0.84 1.36
N GLY A 332 -11.28 2.17 1.38
CA GLY A 332 -11.66 2.98 2.54
C GLY A 332 -10.53 3.74 3.22
N ALA A 333 -9.32 3.71 2.67
CA ALA A 333 -8.20 4.62 2.98
C ALA A 333 -7.20 4.61 1.83
N SER A 334 -6.30 5.61 1.78
CA SER A 334 -5.20 5.63 0.80
C SER A 334 -4.29 4.42 0.98
N HIS A 335 -3.88 3.81 -0.13
CA HIS A 335 -2.85 2.77 -0.12
C HIS A 335 -1.46 3.39 -0.09
N ILE A 336 -0.49 2.65 0.43
CA ILE A 336 0.92 3.04 0.42
C ILE A 336 1.58 2.47 -0.85
N PHE A 337 2.22 3.35 -1.63
CA PHE A 337 3.11 2.96 -2.70
C PHE A 337 4.32 3.90 -2.67
N VAL A 338 5.48 3.40 -2.22
CA VAL A 338 6.67 4.21 -1.93
C VAL A 338 7.54 4.51 -3.15
N ASN A 339 7.33 3.80 -4.26
CA ASN A 339 8.07 4.00 -5.49
C ASN A 339 7.44 5.07 -6.40
N ARG A 340 8.27 5.60 -7.31
CA ARG A 340 7.83 6.57 -8.32
C ARG A 340 6.71 6.00 -9.19
N ARG A 341 5.73 6.85 -9.55
CA ARG A 341 4.54 6.47 -10.35
C ARG A 341 4.66 6.85 -11.83
N ASP A 342 5.74 7.49 -12.24
CA ASP A 342 6.04 7.90 -13.62
C ASP A 342 6.41 6.73 -14.54
N LEU A 343 5.80 5.57 -14.31
CA LEU A 343 6.25 4.31 -14.86
C LEU A 343 5.19 3.70 -15.78
N LEU A 344 5.52 3.81 -17.06
CA LEU A 344 4.67 3.41 -18.18
C LEU A 344 4.35 1.92 -18.21
N THR A 345 3.08 1.62 -18.48
CA THR A 345 2.69 0.35 -19.10
C THR A 345 3.22 0.35 -20.52
N VAL A 346 4.29 -0.40 -20.76
CA VAL A 346 4.87 -0.66 -22.09
C VAL A 346 4.86 0.55 -23.04
N THR A 347 5.91 1.36 -23.01
CA THR A 347 6.33 2.13 -24.18
C THR A 347 7.58 1.50 -24.74
N GLU A 348 7.49 0.97 -25.95
CA GLU A 348 8.65 0.81 -26.81
C GLU A 348 9.08 2.22 -27.24
N ASP A 349 9.93 2.85 -26.42
CA ASP A 349 10.71 3.99 -26.87
C ASP A 349 11.78 3.41 -27.81
N PRO A 350 11.97 3.96 -29.02
CA PRO A 350 13.17 3.66 -29.79
C PRO A 350 14.34 4.20 -28.96
N GLY A 351 14.98 3.31 -28.20
CA GLY A 351 16.09 3.66 -27.32
C GLY A 351 17.16 4.45 -28.07
N PRO A 352 18.06 5.12 -27.34
CA PRO A 352 19.13 5.90 -27.96
C PRO A 352 19.89 5.02 -28.96
N ASP A 353 20.31 5.61 -30.08
CA ASP A 353 21.10 4.92 -31.10
C ASP A 353 22.37 4.38 -30.47
N ILE A 354 22.30 3.13 -30.03
CA ILE A 354 23.35 2.42 -29.27
C ILE A 354 24.63 2.31 -30.11
N ASP A 355 24.49 2.24 -31.44
CA ASP A 355 25.58 2.11 -32.39
C ASP A 355 26.39 3.43 -32.56
N ALA A 356 25.75 4.56 -32.21
CA ALA A 356 26.39 5.87 -32.22
C ALA A 356 27.03 6.29 -30.87
N MET A 357 26.82 5.51 -29.80
CA MET A 357 27.31 5.84 -28.45
C MET A 357 28.77 5.44 -28.22
N THR A 358 29.50 6.28 -27.51
CA THR A 358 30.84 5.96 -27.01
C THR A 358 30.76 4.90 -25.91
N LYS A 359 31.89 4.16 -25.68
CA LYS A 359 31.93 3.13 -24.63
C LYS A 359 31.62 3.64 -23.23
N ASP A 360 31.91 4.92 -22.93
CA ASP A 360 31.64 5.51 -21.61
C ASP A 360 30.20 6.00 -21.49
N GLU A 361 29.58 6.48 -22.57
CA GLU A 361 28.14 6.76 -22.65
C GLU A 361 27.33 5.48 -22.52
N LEU A 362 27.72 4.39 -23.20
CA LEU A 362 27.16 3.05 -23.08
C LEU A 362 27.23 2.53 -21.63
N LYS A 363 28.38 2.71 -20.95
CA LYS A 363 28.50 2.31 -19.54
C LYS A 363 27.64 3.14 -18.61
N THR A 364 27.50 4.45 -18.89
CA THR A 364 26.66 5.37 -18.12
C THR A 364 25.20 5.05 -18.32
N LEU A 365 24.77 4.82 -19.57
CA LEU A 365 23.44 4.35 -19.91
C LEU A 365 23.15 2.97 -19.26
N LEU A 366 24.09 2.03 -19.34
CA LEU A 366 23.95 0.72 -18.73
C LEU A 366 23.83 0.81 -17.19
N ARG A 367 24.58 1.69 -16.55
CA ARG A 367 24.46 1.95 -15.11
C ARG A 367 23.15 2.62 -14.74
N SER A 368 22.66 3.56 -15.55
CA SER A 368 21.34 4.18 -15.32
C SER A 368 20.19 3.18 -15.52
N LEU A 369 20.30 2.32 -16.54
CA LEU A 369 19.33 1.25 -16.80
C LEU A 369 19.38 0.11 -15.75
N LEU A 370 20.55 -0.15 -15.16
CA LEU A 370 20.74 -1.16 -14.12
C LEU A 370 20.59 -0.60 -12.70
N GLY A 371 20.71 0.73 -12.52
CA GLY A 371 20.71 1.38 -11.22
C GLY A 371 19.35 1.88 -10.74
N GLU A 372 18.40 2.08 -11.66
CA GLU A 372 17.04 2.57 -11.36
C GLU A 372 16.02 1.76 -12.16
N ALA A 373 15.77 0.52 -11.71
CA ALA A 373 14.70 -0.28 -12.31
C ALA A 373 13.35 0.35 -11.95
N THR A 374 12.81 1.04 -12.94
CA THR A 374 11.44 1.59 -12.92
C THR A 374 10.44 0.45 -12.68
N PRO A 375 9.58 0.45 -11.62
CA PRO A 375 8.60 -0.60 -11.43
C PRO A 375 7.61 -0.62 -12.60
N THR A 376 7.57 -1.70 -13.33
CA THR A 376 6.58 -1.95 -14.39
C THR A 376 5.69 -3.12 -13.96
N THR A 377 4.59 -3.37 -14.67
CA THR A 377 3.77 -4.57 -14.47
C THR A 377 4.50 -5.85 -14.89
N VAL A 378 5.67 -5.74 -15.49
CA VAL A 378 6.54 -6.87 -15.88
C VAL A 378 7.76 -6.90 -14.96
N ILE A 379 7.90 -7.97 -14.20
CA ILE A 379 8.98 -8.19 -13.24
C ILE A 379 9.95 -9.21 -13.82
N HIS A 380 11.24 -8.89 -13.83
CA HIS A 380 12.31 -9.80 -14.22
C HIS A 380 13.13 -10.14 -12.97
N GLU A 381 12.98 -11.35 -12.45
CA GLU A 381 13.79 -11.89 -11.36
C GLU A 381 14.21 -13.32 -11.71
N ASP A 382 15.45 -13.65 -11.44
CA ASP A 382 15.97 -14.99 -11.69
C ASP A 382 15.44 -15.98 -10.65
N LYS A 383 15.00 -17.14 -11.10
CA LYS A 383 14.66 -18.22 -10.18
C LYS A 383 15.95 -18.80 -9.59
N PRO A 384 16.05 -19.00 -8.27
CA PRO A 384 17.24 -19.58 -7.64
C PRO A 384 17.65 -20.92 -8.28
N LEU A 385 18.92 -21.05 -8.64
CA LEU A 385 19.44 -22.22 -9.40
C LEU A 385 19.31 -23.53 -8.64
N ARG A 386 19.35 -23.51 -7.30
CA ARG A 386 19.27 -24.70 -6.44
C ARG A 386 17.84 -25.19 -6.15
N SER A 387 16.84 -24.51 -6.66
CA SER A 387 15.44 -24.91 -6.49
C SER A 387 14.89 -25.71 -7.69
N ALA A 388 15.76 -26.36 -8.47
CA ALA A 388 15.33 -27.17 -9.63
C ALA A 388 14.30 -28.25 -9.29
N ASP A 389 14.30 -28.72 -8.04
CA ASP A 389 13.40 -29.76 -7.54
C ASP A 389 12.14 -29.22 -6.85
N HIS A 390 11.99 -27.89 -6.68
CA HIS A 390 10.82 -27.27 -6.08
C HIS A 390 10.19 -26.27 -7.05
N PRO A 391 9.15 -26.67 -7.81
CA PRO A 391 8.62 -25.87 -8.92
C PRO A 391 7.92 -24.58 -8.50
N THR A 392 7.56 -24.42 -7.23
CA THR A 392 6.66 -23.36 -6.73
C THR A 392 7.34 -22.30 -5.86
N MET A 393 8.64 -22.43 -5.51
CA MET A 393 9.31 -21.45 -4.65
C MET A 393 9.48 -20.10 -5.36
N LYS A 394 9.03 -19.02 -4.69
CA LYS A 394 9.26 -17.64 -5.16
C LYS A 394 10.62 -17.11 -4.72
N PRO A 395 11.31 -16.33 -5.55
CA PRO A 395 12.54 -15.63 -5.16
C PRO A 395 12.30 -14.65 -3.99
N ILE A 396 13.25 -14.56 -3.06
CA ILE A 396 13.21 -13.57 -1.96
C ILE A 396 13.18 -12.15 -2.51
N LYS A 397 13.98 -11.86 -3.54
CA LYS A 397 13.99 -10.56 -4.24
C LYS A 397 12.63 -10.16 -4.76
N LEU A 398 11.89 -11.11 -5.34
CA LEU A 398 10.56 -10.88 -5.88
C LEU A 398 9.57 -10.48 -4.78
N MET A 399 9.60 -11.18 -3.62
CA MET A 399 8.78 -10.86 -2.46
C MET A 399 9.21 -9.53 -1.84
N GLY A 400 10.51 -9.29 -1.71
CA GLY A 400 11.08 -8.06 -1.18
C GLY A 400 10.65 -6.81 -1.96
N ARG A 401 10.55 -6.91 -3.29
CA ARG A 401 10.06 -5.82 -4.13
C ARG A 401 8.61 -5.40 -3.76
N ALA A 402 7.71 -6.37 -3.59
CA ALA A 402 6.33 -6.09 -3.18
C ALA A 402 6.26 -5.46 -1.78
N ILE A 403 7.06 -5.98 -0.84
CA ILE A 403 7.15 -5.48 0.54
C ILE A 403 7.64 -4.02 0.53
N LYS A 404 8.75 -3.70 -0.15
CA LYS A 404 9.28 -2.34 -0.26
C LYS A 404 8.30 -1.36 -0.88
N ASN A 405 7.56 -1.78 -1.91
CA ASN A 405 6.63 -0.91 -2.60
C ASN A 405 5.42 -0.51 -1.76
N SER A 406 4.97 -1.37 -0.85
CA SER A 406 3.66 -1.22 -0.19
C SER A 406 3.72 -1.24 1.33
N THR A 407 4.92 -1.21 1.92
CA THR A 407 5.11 -1.13 3.38
C THR A 407 6.31 -0.29 3.76
N ARG A 408 6.32 0.16 5.02
CA ARG A 408 7.45 0.83 5.68
C ARG A 408 8.14 -0.11 6.66
N PRO A 409 9.41 0.12 7.03
CA PRO A 409 10.05 -0.59 8.12
C PRO A 409 9.19 -0.62 9.39
N GLY A 410 9.11 -1.79 10.02
CA GLY A 410 8.29 -2.02 11.22
C GLY A 410 6.83 -2.38 10.96
N GLU A 411 6.33 -2.26 9.72
CA GLU A 411 4.96 -2.68 9.36
C GLU A 411 4.84 -4.20 9.22
N VAL A 412 3.59 -4.69 9.19
CA VAL A 412 3.28 -6.12 9.24
C VAL A 412 2.80 -6.64 7.89
N VAL A 413 3.47 -7.66 7.39
CA VAL A 413 3.11 -8.43 6.19
C VAL A 413 2.40 -9.70 6.62
N LEU A 414 1.26 -10.02 6.01
CA LEU A 414 0.56 -11.29 6.17
C LEU A 414 0.83 -12.20 4.97
N ASP A 415 1.21 -13.43 5.24
CA ASP A 415 1.28 -14.50 4.24
C ASP A 415 0.42 -15.69 4.69
N LEU A 416 -0.60 -16.04 3.91
CA LEU A 416 -1.54 -17.10 4.22
C LEU A 416 -1.03 -18.51 3.88
N PHE A 417 0.05 -18.61 3.07
CA PHE A 417 0.61 -19.84 2.54
C PHE A 417 2.13 -19.75 2.52
N GLY A 418 2.76 -19.96 3.68
CA GLY A 418 4.17 -19.66 3.94
C GLY A 418 5.15 -20.43 3.07
N GLY A 419 4.81 -21.66 2.71
CA GLY A 419 5.66 -22.53 1.89
C GLY A 419 7.07 -22.65 2.45
N SER A 420 8.08 -22.25 1.65
CA SER A 420 9.50 -22.26 2.07
C SER A 420 9.92 -21.02 2.88
N GLY A 421 9.02 -20.08 3.16
CA GLY A 421 9.29 -18.88 3.96
C GLY A 421 9.92 -17.71 3.20
N SER A 422 9.84 -17.65 1.87
CA SER A 422 10.45 -16.55 1.10
C SER A 422 9.92 -15.18 1.50
N THR A 423 8.61 -15.04 1.80
CA THR A 423 8.01 -13.80 2.29
C THR A 423 8.57 -13.41 3.65
N LEU A 424 8.72 -14.38 4.59
CA LEU A 424 9.27 -14.14 5.91
C LEU A 424 10.73 -13.68 5.83
N MET A 425 11.54 -14.35 5.00
CA MET A 425 12.95 -13.99 4.82
C MET A 425 13.11 -12.60 4.18
N ALA A 426 12.27 -12.25 3.21
CA ALA A 426 12.24 -10.92 2.64
C ALA A 426 11.85 -9.85 3.67
N ALA A 427 10.85 -10.14 4.51
CA ALA A 427 10.42 -9.23 5.58
C ALA A 427 11.50 -9.02 6.65
N GLU A 428 12.22 -10.10 7.05
CA GLU A 428 13.37 -10.01 7.97
C GLU A 428 14.45 -9.07 7.41
N GLN A 429 14.89 -9.30 6.17
CA GLN A 429 15.95 -8.50 5.52
C GLN A 429 15.56 -7.03 5.38
N LEU A 430 14.28 -6.73 5.27
CA LEU A 430 13.74 -5.38 5.06
C LEU A 430 13.22 -4.74 6.35
N ALA A 431 13.49 -5.30 7.52
CA ALA A 431 13.04 -4.81 8.82
C ALA A 431 11.50 -4.66 8.94
N ARG A 432 10.75 -5.58 8.33
CA ARG A 432 9.30 -5.74 8.51
C ARG A 432 9.02 -6.98 9.35
N SER A 433 7.82 -7.05 9.95
CA SER A 433 7.35 -8.27 10.59
C SER A 433 6.54 -9.10 9.59
N CYS A 434 6.69 -10.42 9.58
CA CYS A 434 5.86 -11.32 8.79
C CYS A 434 5.04 -12.22 9.72
N TYR A 435 3.73 -12.25 9.51
CA TYR A 435 2.83 -13.20 10.16
C TYR A 435 2.40 -14.19 9.09
N THR A 436 2.74 -15.47 9.26
CA THR A 436 2.53 -16.47 8.23
C THR A 436 1.86 -17.73 8.73
N VAL A 437 0.99 -18.28 7.90
CA VAL A 437 0.31 -19.56 8.08
C VAL A 437 0.92 -20.57 7.13
N GLU A 438 1.21 -21.76 7.60
CA GLU A 438 1.65 -22.88 6.78
C GLU A 438 0.97 -24.18 7.27
N LEU A 439 0.42 -24.94 6.36
CA LEU A 439 -0.35 -26.14 6.69
C LEU A 439 0.55 -27.37 6.92
N ASP A 440 1.62 -27.52 6.13
CA ASP A 440 2.53 -28.68 6.20
C ASP A 440 3.57 -28.50 7.31
N PRO A 441 3.56 -29.32 8.38
CA PRO A 441 4.54 -29.23 9.47
C PRO A 441 5.99 -29.33 9.01
N ALA A 442 6.27 -30.01 7.88
CA ALA A 442 7.63 -30.11 7.36
C ALA A 442 8.15 -28.77 6.85
N TYR A 443 7.28 -27.95 6.27
CA TYR A 443 7.65 -26.60 5.86
C TYR A 443 7.76 -25.64 7.05
N ILE A 444 7.00 -25.83 8.12
CA ILE A 444 7.21 -25.09 9.38
C ILE A 444 8.66 -25.30 9.88
N ASP A 445 9.13 -26.55 9.94
CA ASP A 445 10.51 -26.86 10.34
C ASP A 445 11.55 -26.21 9.39
N VAL A 446 11.25 -26.17 8.08
CA VAL A 446 12.11 -25.51 7.08
C VAL A 446 12.18 -24.01 7.31
N ILE A 447 11.04 -23.33 7.52
CA ILE A 447 10.98 -21.89 7.78
C ILE A 447 11.78 -21.54 9.04
N ILE A 448 11.55 -22.29 10.13
CA ILE A 448 12.27 -22.09 11.40
C ILE A 448 13.77 -22.22 11.18
N LYS A 449 14.21 -23.32 10.57
CA LYS A 449 15.63 -23.61 10.36
C LYS A 449 16.28 -22.55 9.47
N ARG A 450 15.63 -22.15 8.38
CA ARG A 450 16.10 -21.13 7.44
C ARG A 450 16.30 -19.78 8.14
N TRP A 451 15.32 -19.37 8.95
CA TRP A 451 15.41 -18.12 9.71
C TRP A 451 16.51 -18.18 10.79
N GLU A 452 16.60 -19.31 11.53
CA GLU A 452 17.66 -19.49 12.55
C GLU A 452 19.06 -19.48 11.95
N GLU A 453 19.26 -20.09 10.77
CA GLU A 453 20.56 -20.10 10.08
C GLU A 453 20.93 -18.71 9.56
N TYR A 454 19.95 -17.93 9.11
CA TYR A 454 20.17 -16.58 8.60
C TYR A 454 20.46 -15.57 9.72
N THR A 455 19.68 -15.57 10.78
CA THR A 455 19.79 -14.57 11.87
C THR A 455 20.77 -14.95 12.96
N GLY A 456 20.99 -16.24 13.18
CA GLY A 456 21.71 -16.79 14.34
C GLY A 456 20.87 -16.87 15.61
N ASP A 457 19.66 -16.37 15.61
CA ASP A 457 18.71 -16.43 16.73
C ASP A 457 17.95 -17.76 16.78
N LYS A 458 17.13 -17.99 17.81
CA LYS A 458 16.33 -19.17 17.99
C LYS A 458 14.84 -18.87 17.96
N ALA A 459 14.10 -19.67 17.23
CA ALA A 459 12.64 -19.66 17.23
C ALA A 459 12.11 -20.13 18.60
N GLU A 460 11.04 -19.52 19.07
CA GLU A 460 10.38 -19.85 20.34
C GLU A 460 9.00 -20.43 20.05
N LEU A 461 8.75 -21.64 20.53
CA LEU A 461 7.41 -22.24 20.52
C LEU A 461 6.56 -21.57 21.61
N LEU A 462 5.53 -20.85 21.22
CA LEU A 462 4.61 -20.14 22.11
C LEU A 462 3.54 -21.08 22.70
N GLY A 463 3.19 -22.14 22.01
CA GLY A 463 2.23 -23.14 22.43
C GLY A 463 1.62 -23.90 21.25
N ASN A 464 0.75 -24.84 21.58
CA ASN A 464 -0.09 -25.55 20.60
C ASN A 464 -1.56 -25.25 20.90
N PHE A 465 -2.29 -24.76 19.91
CA PHE A 465 -3.68 -24.32 20.03
C PHE A 465 -4.66 -25.21 19.25
N ALA A 466 -4.19 -26.39 18.77
CA ALA A 466 -5.08 -27.35 18.16
C ALA A 466 -6.15 -27.82 19.18
N PRO A 467 -7.40 -28.04 18.74
CA PRO A 467 -8.38 -28.73 19.58
C PRO A 467 -7.83 -30.10 20.03
N ASP A 468 -8.04 -30.46 21.30
CA ASP A 468 -7.53 -31.68 21.92
C ASP A 468 -7.86 -33.00 21.17
N GLU A 469 -8.83 -32.95 20.23
CA GLU A 469 -9.26 -34.13 19.45
C GLU A 469 -8.29 -34.53 18.34
N ASP A 470 -7.36 -33.62 17.89
CA ASP A 470 -6.41 -33.86 16.79
C ASP A 470 -4.93 -33.88 17.24
N ALA A 471 -4.65 -33.76 18.51
CA ALA A 471 -3.29 -33.80 19.03
C ALA A 471 -2.79 -35.29 19.08
N PRO A 472 -1.82 -35.69 18.21
CA PRO A 472 -1.18 -36.98 18.37
C PRO A 472 -0.43 -37.02 19.71
N GLU A 473 -0.59 -38.14 20.44
CA GLU A 473 0.07 -38.33 21.73
C GLU A 473 1.57 -38.03 21.65
N ARG A 474 2.04 -37.23 22.61
CA ARG A 474 3.46 -36.93 22.77
C ARG A 474 4.15 -38.19 23.31
N GLU A 475 4.93 -38.90 22.49
CA GLU A 475 5.96 -39.85 22.93
C GLU A 475 7.27 -39.14 23.25
#